data_929ad1044a87a832fd4473a70c2f24db
#
_entry.id   929ad1044a87a832fd4473a70c2f24db
#
_cell.length_a   1.000
_cell.length_b   1.000
_cell.length_c   1.000
_cell.angle_alpha   90.00
_cell.angle_beta   90.00
_cell.angle_gamma   90.00
#
_symmetry.space_group_name_H-M   'P 1'
#
loop_
_entity.id
_entity.type
_entity.pdbx_description
1 polymer ?
#
loop_
_entity_poly.entity_id
_entity_poly.type
_entity_poly.pdbx_seq_one_letter_code
_entity_poly.pdbx_strand_id
1 'polypeptide(L)'
;MIQPNSILNGDCLQVMREIPEKSVSLVLCDLPYGVLNRNNPNSKWDSIIPFEPLWEQYMRITKPNAAIVLFAQGMFTAKLMMSNPGWWRYNLVWKKGNRVSGFLNANRQPMRNHEDICVFSSGQTIYNPQFSLGAKCHSRGKAGNASGKSALNRNYGSFNQTPTILTNKKYPLSVLDFDKEHGKQWHQTQKPISLLSYLIRTYSNQFDTVLDNTCGSGSTCVAAVLTGRKYIGIERDANYYKIACERTRQAEMEFNADLLKTKIAE
;
A
#
# COMPACT_ATOMS: atom_id res chain seq x y z
N MET A 1 -18.48 -15.90 9.61
CA MET A 1 -18.09 -14.82 8.69
C MET A 1 -17.37 -13.74 9.47
N ILE A 2 -16.19 -13.36 9.00
CA ILE A 2 -15.33 -12.33 9.62
C ILE A 2 -15.98 -10.96 9.42
N GLN A 3 -16.05 -10.19 10.52
CA GLN A 3 -16.55 -8.82 10.50
C GLN A 3 -15.37 -7.84 10.31
N PRO A 4 -15.57 -6.71 9.62
CA PRO A 4 -14.60 -5.61 9.60
C PRO A 4 -14.27 -5.10 11.01
N ASN A 5 -13.14 -4.42 11.14
CA ASN A 5 -12.54 -3.94 12.39
C ASN A 5 -12.13 -5.08 13.32
N SER A 6 -11.49 -6.10 12.74
CA SER A 6 -10.97 -7.24 13.49
C SER A 6 -9.57 -7.61 13.04
N ILE A 7 -8.79 -8.11 13.99
CA ILE A 7 -7.51 -8.77 13.75
C ILE A 7 -7.67 -10.23 14.19
N LEU A 8 -7.16 -11.16 13.38
CA LEU A 8 -7.33 -12.58 13.57
C LEU A 8 -5.97 -13.26 13.68
N ASN A 9 -5.86 -14.20 14.61
CA ASN A 9 -4.65 -15.01 14.76
C ASN A 9 -4.78 -16.30 13.98
N GLY A 10 -3.92 -16.52 13.00
CA GLY A 10 -3.92 -17.74 12.20
C GLY A 10 -3.16 -17.66 10.89
N ASP A 11 -3.16 -18.76 10.15
CA ASP A 11 -2.64 -18.81 8.79
C ASP A 11 -3.56 -18.03 7.85
N CYS A 12 -2.98 -17.10 7.08
CA CYS A 12 -3.77 -16.18 6.27
C CYS A 12 -4.58 -16.89 5.17
N LEU A 13 -4.08 -17.97 4.59
CA LEU A 13 -4.81 -18.72 3.55
C LEU A 13 -6.03 -19.46 4.13
N GLN A 14 -5.95 -19.86 5.38
CA GLN A 14 -7.08 -20.49 6.08
C GLN A 14 -8.10 -19.44 6.52
N VAL A 15 -7.63 -18.39 7.20
CA VAL A 15 -8.50 -17.33 7.74
C VAL A 15 -9.22 -16.58 6.61
N MET A 16 -8.55 -16.28 5.50
CA MET A 16 -9.18 -15.58 4.36
C MET A 16 -10.41 -16.33 3.80
N ARG A 17 -10.50 -17.66 3.93
CA ARG A 17 -11.67 -18.43 3.48
C ARG A 17 -12.97 -18.00 4.16
N GLU A 18 -12.89 -17.44 5.36
CA GLU A 18 -14.02 -16.97 6.14
C GLU A 18 -14.42 -15.52 5.84
N ILE A 19 -13.58 -14.78 5.08
CA ILE A 19 -13.91 -13.43 4.61
C ILE A 19 -14.99 -13.53 3.52
N PRO A 20 -16.09 -12.75 3.62
CA PRO A 20 -17.14 -12.76 2.60
C PRO A 20 -16.59 -12.36 1.22
N GLU A 21 -17.20 -12.95 0.17
CA GLU A 21 -16.87 -12.59 -1.20
C GLU A 21 -17.16 -11.12 -1.47
N LYS A 22 -16.32 -10.49 -2.32
CA LYS A 22 -16.48 -9.10 -2.78
C LYS A 22 -16.68 -8.08 -1.64
N SER A 23 -16.10 -8.33 -0.47
CA SER A 23 -16.23 -7.47 0.71
C SER A 23 -15.03 -6.54 0.94
N VAL A 24 -13.86 -6.86 0.38
CA VAL A 24 -12.61 -6.11 0.54
C VAL A 24 -12.44 -5.08 -0.57
N SER A 25 -12.21 -3.81 -0.20
CA SER A 25 -12.03 -2.71 -1.15
C SER A 25 -10.57 -2.42 -1.48
N LEU A 26 -9.65 -2.80 -0.59
CA LEU A 26 -8.20 -2.65 -0.76
C LEU A 26 -7.48 -3.78 -0.03
N VAL A 27 -6.54 -4.44 -0.69
CA VAL A 27 -5.52 -5.26 -0.03
C VAL A 27 -4.24 -4.44 0.03
N LEU A 28 -3.67 -4.27 1.22
CA LEU A 28 -2.42 -3.54 1.43
C LEU A 28 -1.53 -4.33 2.39
N CYS A 29 -0.54 -5.04 1.85
CA CYS A 29 0.25 -6.02 2.59
C CYS A 29 1.75 -5.91 2.33
N ASP A 30 2.53 -6.26 3.36
CA ASP A 30 3.95 -6.56 3.30
C ASP A 30 4.14 -8.08 3.45
N LEU A 31 4.10 -8.79 2.32
CA LEU A 31 4.24 -10.25 2.30
C LEU A 31 5.65 -10.69 2.71
N PRO A 32 5.86 -11.90 3.27
CA PRO A 32 7.20 -12.44 3.48
C PRO A 32 7.89 -12.71 2.13
N TYR A 33 9.13 -12.21 1.98
CA TYR A 33 9.87 -12.26 0.71
C TYR A 33 10.71 -13.53 0.52
N GLY A 34 10.96 -14.30 1.61
CA GLY A 34 11.80 -15.48 1.59
C GLY A 34 13.29 -15.18 1.38
N VAL A 35 13.75 -13.99 1.77
CA VAL A 35 15.13 -13.51 1.54
C VAL A 35 16.00 -13.52 2.79
N LEU A 36 15.42 -13.70 3.96
CA LEU A 36 16.16 -13.77 5.21
C LEU A 36 16.84 -15.13 5.39
N ASN A 37 17.87 -15.13 6.24
CA ASN A 37 18.63 -16.36 6.49
C ASN A 37 17.76 -17.44 7.12
N ARG A 38 17.42 -18.47 6.35
CA ARG A 38 16.58 -19.60 6.76
C ARG A 38 17.15 -20.42 7.93
N ASN A 39 18.46 -20.36 8.16
CA ASN A 39 19.11 -21.02 9.27
C ASN A 39 18.98 -20.24 10.59
N ASN A 40 18.50 -18.99 10.55
CA ASN A 40 18.24 -18.21 11.76
C ASN A 40 16.82 -18.50 12.27
N PRO A 41 16.67 -19.03 13.50
CA PRO A 41 15.37 -19.30 14.09
C PRO A 41 14.42 -18.09 14.09
N ASN A 42 14.98 -16.89 14.24
CA ASN A 42 14.23 -15.61 14.28
C ASN A 42 13.72 -15.15 12.91
N SER A 43 14.07 -15.81 11.82
CA SER A 43 13.61 -15.50 10.46
C SER A 43 12.78 -16.60 9.80
N LYS A 44 12.36 -17.60 10.55
CA LYS A 44 11.51 -18.70 10.04
C LYS A 44 10.16 -18.23 9.48
N TRP A 45 9.70 -17.08 9.93
CA TRP A 45 8.46 -16.45 9.45
C TRP A 45 8.58 -15.95 7.99
N ASP A 46 9.79 -15.67 7.50
CA ASP A 46 10.04 -15.18 6.14
C ASP A 46 9.99 -16.32 5.11
N SER A 47 8.83 -16.94 4.99
CA SER A 47 8.55 -17.98 3.98
C SER A 47 7.54 -17.44 2.98
N ILE A 48 7.86 -17.50 1.69
CA ILE A 48 6.96 -17.04 0.62
C ILE A 48 5.63 -17.81 0.72
N ILE A 49 4.54 -17.07 0.79
CA ILE A 49 3.17 -17.61 0.71
C ILE A 49 2.96 -18.11 -0.72
N PRO A 50 2.45 -19.34 -0.94
CA PRO A 50 2.17 -19.84 -2.28
C PRO A 50 1.23 -18.89 -3.04
N PHE A 51 1.67 -18.44 -4.22
CA PHE A 51 0.95 -17.41 -4.96
C PHE A 51 -0.40 -17.87 -5.49
N GLU A 52 -0.51 -19.09 -5.97
CA GLU A 52 -1.73 -19.62 -6.56
C GLU A 52 -2.92 -19.55 -5.57
N PRO A 53 -2.87 -20.17 -4.37
CA PRO A 53 -3.96 -20.06 -3.40
C PRO A 53 -4.13 -18.64 -2.83
N LEU A 54 -3.05 -17.82 -2.81
CA LEU A 54 -3.15 -16.42 -2.40
C LEU A 54 -3.99 -15.63 -3.40
N TRP A 55 -3.72 -15.74 -4.70
CA TRP A 55 -4.49 -15.08 -5.76
C TRP A 55 -5.92 -15.57 -5.82
N GLU A 56 -6.15 -16.87 -5.60
CA GLU A 56 -7.50 -17.43 -5.53
C GLU A 56 -8.34 -16.72 -4.45
N GLN A 57 -7.78 -16.54 -3.24
CA GLN A 57 -8.47 -15.81 -2.19
C GLN A 57 -8.65 -14.32 -2.54
N TYR A 58 -7.62 -13.65 -3.04
CA TYR A 58 -7.74 -12.24 -3.42
C TYR A 58 -8.81 -12.02 -4.50
N MET A 59 -8.88 -12.87 -5.52
CA MET A 59 -9.90 -12.80 -6.57
C MET A 59 -11.31 -13.00 -6.03
N ARG A 60 -11.47 -13.86 -5.03
CA ARG A 60 -12.77 -14.14 -4.40
C ARG A 60 -13.26 -12.99 -3.52
N ILE A 61 -12.38 -12.50 -2.62
CA ILE A 61 -12.79 -11.54 -1.57
C ILE A 61 -12.79 -10.09 -2.01
N THR A 62 -12.02 -9.71 -3.04
CA THR A 62 -11.92 -8.31 -3.46
C THR A 62 -13.08 -7.88 -4.35
N LYS A 63 -13.51 -6.61 -4.17
CA LYS A 63 -14.47 -5.95 -5.06
C LYS A 63 -13.87 -5.77 -6.46
N PRO A 64 -14.69 -5.65 -7.53
CA PRO A 64 -14.21 -5.52 -8.90
C PRO A 64 -13.27 -4.33 -9.14
N ASN A 65 -13.42 -3.24 -8.38
CA ASN A 65 -12.61 -2.02 -8.46
C ASN A 65 -11.54 -1.93 -7.35
N ALA A 66 -11.30 -3.02 -6.62
CA ALA A 66 -10.30 -3.05 -5.57
C ALA A 66 -8.88 -3.02 -6.15
N ALA A 67 -8.00 -2.30 -5.48
CA ALA A 67 -6.57 -2.43 -5.66
C ALA A 67 -6.00 -3.49 -4.72
N ILE A 68 -4.97 -4.20 -5.20
CA ILE A 68 -4.12 -5.07 -4.39
C ILE A 68 -2.72 -4.47 -4.45
N VAL A 69 -2.26 -3.94 -3.32
CA VAL A 69 -1.04 -3.16 -3.18
C VAL A 69 -0.09 -3.94 -2.29
N LEU A 70 0.99 -4.46 -2.87
CA LEU A 70 1.90 -5.37 -2.20
C LEU A 70 3.32 -4.83 -2.22
N PHE A 71 3.94 -4.73 -1.05
CA PHE A 71 5.35 -4.40 -0.94
C PHE A 71 6.20 -5.55 -1.46
N ALA A 72 7.32 -5.22 -2.09
CA ALA A 72 8.22 -6.20 -2.69
C ALA A 72 9.65 -5.65 -2.78
N GLN A 73 10.60 -6.56 -3.01
CA GLN A 73 11.99 -6.17 -3.17
C GLN A 73 12.77 -7.20 -4.02
N GLY A 74 13.58 -6.70 -4.96
CA GLY A 74 14.52 -7.51 -5.72
C GLY A 74 13.85 -8.63 -6.51
N MET A 75 14.35 -9.86 -6.40
CA MET A 75 13.81 -11.02 -7.13
C MET A 75 12.37 -11.34 -6.73
N PHE A 76 11.95 -11.02 -5.49
CA PHE A 76 10.57 -11.21 -5.07
C PHE A 76 9.62 -10.31 -5.86
N THR A 77 10.02 -9.07 -6.19
CA THR A 77 9.24 -8.17 -7.08
C THR A 77 8.95 -8.84 -8.43
N ALA A 78 9.97 -9.40 -9.06
CA ALA A 78 9.79 -10.07 -10.35
C ALA A 78 8.87 -11.30 -10.25
N LYS A 79 9.07 -12.15 -9.24
CA LYS A 79 8.21 -13.31 -8.99
C LYS A 79 6.75 -12.91 -8.74
N LEU A 80 6.54 -11.85 -7.94
CA LEU A 80 5.21 -11.35 -7.62
C LEU A 80 4.50 -10.81 -8.87
N MET A 81 5.17 -10.01 -9.69
CA MET A 81 4.62 -9.50 -10.95
C MET A 81 4.25 -10.63 -11.91
N MET A 82 5.14 -11.63 -12.06
CA MET A 82 4.92 -12.77 -12.93
C MET A 82 3.90 -13.77 -12.40
N SER A 83 3.57 -13.74 -11.10
CA SER A 83 2.55 -14.61 -10.53
C SER A 83 1.13 -14.25 -10.96
N ASN A 84 0.89 -12.98 -11.37
CA ASN A 84 -0.38 -12.55 -11.93
C ASN A 84 -0.20 -11.36 -12.89
N PRO A 85 0.41 -11.57 -14.07
CA PRO A 85 0.71 -10.49 -15.01
C PRO A 85 -0.55 -9.83 -15.59
N GLY A 86 -1.67 -10.55 -15.65
CA GLY A 86 -2.95 -10.02 -16.14
C GLY A 86 -3.54 -8.95 -15.22
N TRP A 87 -3.28 -9.05 -13.93
CA TRP A 87 -3.76 -8.07 -12.94
C TRP A 87 -2.71 -7.02 -12.59
N TRP A 88 -1.42 -7.24 -12.86
CA TRP A 88 -0.38 -6.25 -12.64
C TRP A 88 -0.65 -4.99 -13.47
N ARG A 89 -0.55 -3.81 -12.83
CA ARG A 89 -0.80 -2.51 -13.47
C ARG A 89 0.46 -1.67 -13.58
N TYR A 90 1.12 -1.44 -12.45
CA TYR A 90 2.36 -0.68 -12.35
C TYR A 90 3.03 -0.88 -10.99
N ASN A 91 4.24 -0.37 -10.87
CA ASN A 91 4.94 -0.29 -9.61
C ASN A 91 5.09 1.17 -9.17
N LEU A 92 5.00 1.38 -7.85
CA LEU A 92 5.52 2.55 -7.19
C LEU A 92 6.83 2.19 -6.52
N VAL A 93 7.67 3.18 -6.27
CA VAL A 93 8.94 3.02 -5.54
C VAL A 93 8.85 3.80 -4.24
N TRP A 94 8.95 3.13 -3.12
CA TRP A 94 9.10 3.79 -1.84
C TRP A 94 10.57 4.06 -1.55
N LYS A 95 10.98 5.34 -1.59
CA LYS A 95 12.28 5.83 -1.17
C LYS A 95 12.26 6.05 0.35
N LYS A 96 13.20 5.42 1.06
CA LYS A 96 13.24 5.35 2.55
C LYS A 96 13.99 6.53 3.19
N GLY A 97 14.06 7.69 2.54
CA GLY A 97 14.88 8.80 2.97
C GLY A 97 16.36 8.40 3.10
N ASN A 98 16.95 8.68 4.23
CA ASN A 98 18.38 8.35 4.51
C ASN A 98 18.59 6.93 5.07
N ARG A 99 17.54 6.11 5.20
CA ARG A 99 17.65 4.75 5.71
C ARG A 99 18.01 3.78 4.59
N VAL A 100 19.06 2.98 4.85
CA VAL A 100 19.59 2.02 3.90
C VAL A 100 19.55 0.61 4.46
N SER A 101 19.57 -0.38 3.56
CA SER A 101 19.77 -1.79 3.87
C SER A 101 20.88 -2.37 3.01
N GLY A 102 21.43 -3.54 3.41
CA GLY A 102 22.51 -4.19 2.68
C GLY A 102 23.91 -3.66 3.00
N PHE A 103 24.09 -3.00 4.14
CA PHE A 103 25.37 -2.41 4.56
C PHE A 103 26.53 -3.42 4.65
N LEU A 104 26.25 -4.69 4.94
CA LEU A 104 27.26 -5.75 4.97
C LEU A 104 27.92 -6.01 3.60
N ASN A 105 27.29 -5.58 2.52
CA ASN A 105 27.78 -5.72 1.15
C ASN A 105 28.14 -4.36 0.50
N ALA A 106 28.27 -3.30 1.28
CA ALA A 106 28.45 -1.94 0.77
C ALA A 106 29.74 -1.75 -0.06
N ASN A 107 30.73 -2.62 0.13
CA ASN A 107 31.97 -2.65 -0.66
C ASN A 107 31.88 -3.49 -1.94
N ARG A 108 30.73 -4.14 -2.21
CA ARG A 108 30.51 -5.02 -3.37
C ARG A 108 29.35 -4.57 -4.26
N GLN A 109 28.39 -3.84 -3.67
CA GLN A 109 27.21 -3.34 -4.36
C GLN A 109 26.63 -2.11 -3.65
N PRO A 110 25.89 -1.24 -4.36
CA PRO A 110 25.23 -0.11 -3.73
C PRO A 110 24.27 -0.55 -2.62
N MET A 111 24.24 0.24 -1.54
CA MET A 111 23.26 0.06 -0.48
C MET A 111 21.85 0.40 -1.00
N ARG A 112 20.86 -0.35 -0.56
CA ARG A 112 19.50 -0.17 -1.00
C ARG A 112 18.73 0.78 -0.10
N ASN A 113 18.17 1.83 -0.68
CA ASN A 113 17.39 2.86 0.02
C ASN A 113 15.92 2.90 -0.42
N HIS A 114 15.44 1.88 -1.13
CA HIS A 114 14.07 1.82 -1.63
C HIS A 114 13.48 0.41 -1.53
N GLU A 115 12.17 0.35 -1.66
CA GLU A 115 11.38 -0.87 -1.91
C GLU A 115 10.39 -0.62 -3.03
N ASP A 116 10.01 -1.67 -3.74
CA ASP A 116 8.95 -1.65 -4.73
C ASP A 116 7.59 -1.79 -4.06
N ILE A 117 6.56 -1.21 -4.66
CA ILE A 117 5.16 -1.41 -4.30
C ILE A 117 4.43 -1.79 -5.57
N CYS A 118 4.07 -3.06 -5.69
CA CYS A 118 3.38 -3.59 -6.86
C CYS A 118 1.87 -3.36 -6.72
N VAL A 119 1.25 -2.77 -7.73
CA VAL A 119 -0.19 -2.49 -7.80
C VAL A 119 -0.85 -3.42 -8.79
N PHE A 120 -1.85 -4.17 -8.32
CA PHE A 120 -2.65 -5.11 -9.13
C PHE A 120 -4.14 -4.77 -9.04
N SER A 121 -4.88 -5.12 -10.07
CA SER A 121 -6.34 -5.02 -10.11
C SER A 121 -6.91 -5.82 -11.27
N SER A 122 -8.13 -6.34 -11.11
CA SER A 122 -8.88 -6.97 -12.22
C SER A 122 -9.38 -5.97 -13.27
N GLY A 123 -9.56 -4.70 -12.86
CA GLY A 123 -10.11 -3.64 -13.70
C GLY A 123 -9.58 -2.27 -13.29
N GLN A 124 -10.39 -1.22 -13.53
CA GLN A 124 -10.05 0.12 -13.06
C GLN A 124 -10.21 0.22 -11.55
N THR A 125 -9.13 0.60 -10.87
CA THR A 125 -9.15 0.81 -9.42
C THR A 125 -9.84 2.11 -9.03
N ILE A 126 -10.29 2.18 -7.78
CA ILE A 126 -10.46 3.46 -7.10
C ILE A 126 -9.08 4.13 -7.08
N TYR A 127 -9.04 5.38 -7.54
CA TYR A 127 -7.81 6.18 -7.55
C TYR A 127 -8.11 7.61 -7.14
N ASN A 128 -7.69 7.98 -5.95
CA ASN A 128 -7.82 9.32 -5.38
C ASN A 128 -6.43 9.98 -5.38
N PRO A 129 -6.06 10.78 -6.39
CA PRO A 129 -4.73 11.36 -6.46
C PRO A 129 -4.46 12.28 -5.27
N GLN A 130 -3.40 11.99 -4.53
CA GLN A 130 -2.96 12.81 -3.40
C GLN A 130 -2.10 13.97 -3.93
N PHE A 131 -2.75 15.09 -4.26
CA PHE A 131 -2.09 16.27 -4.83
C PHE A 131 -1.13 16.92 -3.84
N SER A 132 0.03 17.33 -4.33
CA SER A 132 0.92 18.25 -3.63
C SER A 132 0.76 19.69 -4.19
N LEU A 133 1.19 20.67 -3.40
CA LEU A 133 1.26 22.05 -3.84
C LEU A 133 2.64 22.34 -4.41
N GLY A 134 2.68 23.05 -5.54
CA GLY A 134 3.93 23.46 -6.20
C GLY A 134 3.79 24.79 -6.90
N ALA A 135 4.80 25.19 -7.65
CA ALA A 135 4.71 26.39 -8.50
C ALA A 135 3.53 26.28 -9.47
N LYS A 136 2.88 27.39 -9.78
CA LYS A 136 1.82 27.41 -10.79
C LYS A 136 2.33 26.79 -12.09
N CYS A 137 1.49 25.99 -12.74
CA CYS A 137 1.82 25.45 -14.05
C CYS A 137 1.97 26.63 -15.02
N HIS A 138 3.06 26.66 -15.79
CA HIS A 138 3.20 27.63 -16.89
C HIS A 138 2.12 27.34 -17.93
N SER A 139 1.40 28.39 -18.37
CA SER A 139 0.56 28.25 -19.54
C SER A 139 1.46 27.92 -20.73
N ARG A 140 1.18 26.82 -21.39
CA ARG A 140 1.70 26.63 -22.74
C ARG A 140 0.98 27.66 -23.63
N GLY A 141 1.45 28.81 -23.88
CA GLY A 141 0.77 29.88 -24.61
C GLY A 141 -0.15 29.42 -25.76
N LYS A 142 -0.80 30.34 -26.48
CA LYS A 142 -1.77 29.98 -27.55
C LYS A 142 -1.27 28.91 -28.55
N ALA A 143 0.04 28.84 -28.79
CA ALA A 143 0.67 27.86 -29.67
C ALA A 143 0.64 26.40 -29.08
N GLY A 144 0.54 26.23 -27.78
CA GLY A 144 0.43 24.90 -27.14
C GLY A 144 -0.98 24.34 -27.12
N ASN A 145 -2.00 25.15 -27.38
CA ASN A 145 -3.41 24.78 -27.43
C ASN A 145 -3.94 24.51 -28.84
N ALA A 146 -3.17 24.84 -29.87
CA ALA A 146 -3.57 24.65 -31.25
C ALA A 146 -3.25 23.21 -31.68
N SER A 147 -4.28 22.46 -31.85
CA SER A 147 -4.32 21.09 -32.40
C SER A 147 -3.61 20.03 -31.57
N GLY A 148 -4.32 18.99 -31.12
CA GLY A 148 -3.83 17.79 -30.48
C GLY A 148 -2.85 16.94 -31.28
N LYS A 149 -2.09 17.56 -32.17
CA LYS A 149 -0.97 16.99 -32.90
C LYS A 149 0.30 17.62 -32.37
N SER A 150 0.79 17.12 -31.23
CA SER A 150 2.19 17.33 -30.90
C SER A 150 3.01 16.64 -31.98
N ALA A 151 3.58 17.39 -32.89
CA ALA A 151 4.46 16.89 -33.96
C ALA A 151 5.69 16.17 -33.42
N LEU A 152 5.95 16.25 -32.11
CA LEU A 152 7.13 15.69 -31.44
C LEU A 152 6.88 14.31 -30.80
N ASN A 153 5.65 13.80 -30.74
CA ASN A 153 5.39 12.53 -30.06
C ASN A 153 4.38 11.66 -30.82
N ARG A 154 4.83 11.10 -31.95
CA ARG A 154 4.05 10.15 -32.78
C ARG A 154 3.69 8.84 -32.06
N ASN A 155 4.27 8.59 -30.87
CA ASN A 155 4.10 7.33 -30.13
C ASN A 155 2.77 7.27 -29.36
N TYR A 156 2.16 8.40 -29.12
CA TYR A 156 0.89 8.47 -28.38
C TYR A 156 -0.27 8.76 -29.33
N GLY A 157 -0.77 7.96 -30.13
CA GLY A 157 -1.94 8.15 -30.96
C GLY A 157 -2.70 9.51 -30.87
N SER A 158 -3.84 9.64 -31.44
CA SER A 158 -4.68 10.84 -31.24
C SER A 158 -5.42 10.76 -29.90
N PHE A 159 -5.25 11.74 -29.05
CA PHE A 159 -6.02 11.87 -27.80
C PHE A 159 -6.63 13.26 -27.69
N ASN A 160 -7.82 13.34 -27.08
CA ASN A 160 -8.48 14.60 -26.79
C ASN A 160 -7.73 15.34 -25.68
N GLN A 161 -7.19 16.51 -25.97
CA GLN A 161 -6.61 17.37 -24.94
C GLN A 161 -7.73 17.99 -24.11
N THR A 162 -7.75 17.68 -22.82
CA THR A 162 -8.53 18.45 -21.85
C THR A 162 -7.87 19.82 -21.63
N PRO A 163 -8.65 20.92 -21.55
CA PRO A 163 -8.10 22.23 -21.21
C PRO A 163 -7.28 22.19 -19.94
N THR A 164 -6.07 22.69 -19.97
CA THR A 164 -5.22 22.75 -18.77
C THR A 164 -5.74 23.83 -17.84
N ILE A 165 -6.37 23.44 -16.72
CA ILE A 165 -6.69 24.39 -15.66
C ILE A 165 -5.37 24.76 -14.98
N LEU A 166 -5.03 26.05 -15.01
CA LEU A 166 -3.83 26.57 -14.35
C LEU A 166 -4.01 26.47 -12.82
N THR A 167 -3.37 25.49 -12.24
CA THR A 167 -3.42 25.23 -10.79
C THR A 167 -2.02 25.02 -10.24
N ASN A 168 -1.85 25.28 -8.96
CA ASN A 168 -0.63 24.91 -8.21
C ASN A 168 -0.65 23.47 -7.71
N LYS A 169 -1.73 22.71 -7.95
CA LYS A 169 -1.80 21.27 -7.62
C LYS A 169 -0.95 20.47 -8.58
N LYS A 170 -0.12 19.59 -8.03
CA LYS A 170 0.71 18.65 -8.78
C LYS A 170 0.22 17.23 -8.54
N TYR A 171 0.07 16.47 -9.62
CA TYR A 171 -0.23 15.05 -9.52
C TYR A 171 0.90 14.30 -8.82
N PRO A 172 0.58 13.23 -8.09
CA PRO A 172 1.59 12.39 -7.44
C PRO A 172 2.52 11.73 -8.46
N LEU A 173 3.74 11.45 -8.02
CA LEU A 173 4.76 10.75 -8.78
C LEU A 173 4.85 9.29 -8.35
N SER A 174 5.46 8.45 -9.20
CA SER A 174 5.65 7.02 -8.91
C SER A 174 6.73 6.73 -7.86
N VAL A 175 7.59 7.71 -7.55
CA VAL A 175 8.56 7.62 -6.46
C VAL A 175 7.99 8.36 -5.27
N LEU A 176 7.74 7.62 -4.19
CA LEU A 176 7.17 8.10 -2.94
C LEU A 176 8.30 8.27 -1.91
N ASP A 177 8.48 9.48 -1.42
CA ASP A 177 9.50 9.79 -0.41
C ASP A 177 8.84 9.86 0.97
N PHE A 178 9.04 8.80 1.77
CA PHE A 178 8.53 8.69 3.14
C PHE A 178 9.62 8.15 4.05
N ASP A 179 9.96 8.91 5.06
CA ASP A 179 10.90 8.45 6.08
C ASP A 179 10.33 7.30 6.90
N LYS A 180 11.20 6.42 7.37
CA LYS A 180 10.83 5.50 8.45
C LYS A 180 10.58 6.29 9.72
N GLU A 181 9.51 5.96 10.41
CA GLU A 181 9.16 6.58 11.67
C GLU A 181 10.29 6.44 12.70
N HIS A 182 10.56 7.53 13.42
CA HIS A 182 11.43 7.53 14.59
C HIS A 182 10.63 7.10 15.82
N GLY A 183 11.20 6.25 16.65
CA GLY A 183 10.58 5.81 17.89
C GLY A 183 10.56 4.30 18.08
N LYS A 184 9.65 3.81 18.92
CA LYS A 184 9.54 2.39 19.26
C LYS A 184 9.17 1.57 18.01
N GLN A 185 10.10 0.75 17.54
CA GLN A 185 9.82 -0.23 16.50
C GLN A 185 9.23 -1.48 17.14
N TRP A 186 7.99 -1.78 16.78
CA TRP A 186 7.28 -2.96 17.27
C TRP A 186 7.58 -4.21 16.44
N HIS A 187 8.03 -4.00 15.19
CA HIS A 187 8.44 -5.06 14.27
C HIS A 187 9.66 -4.59 13.45
N GLN A 188 10.59 -5.51 13.14
CA GLN A 188 11.85 -5.19 12.43
C GLN A 188 11.63 -4.58 11.03
N THR A 189 10.56 -5.00 10.36
CA THR A 189 10.20 -4.56 8.99
C THR A 189 8.99 -3.61 8.96
N GLN A 190 8.64 -2.99 10.09
CA GLN A 190 7.47 -2.11 10.18
C GLN A 190 7.50 -1.02 9.10
N LYS A 191 6.40 -0.89 8.37
CA LYS A 191 6.19 0.17 7.38
C LYS A 191 5.70 1.45 8.06
N PRO A 192 6.09 2.65 7.57
CA PRO A 192 5.62 3.92 8.10
C PRO A 192 4.10 4.07 7.98
N ILE A 193 3.45 4.49 9.06
CA ILE A 193 1.98 4.76 9.06
C ILE A 193 1.64 5.86 8.06
N SER A 194 2.51 6.85 7.89
CA SER A 194 2.35 7.93 6.90
C SER A 194 2.26 7.42 5.46
N LEU A 195 3.16 6.50 5.06
CA LEU A 195 3.13 5.84 3.75
C LEU A 195 1.87 4.98 3.58
N LEU A 196 1.55 4.16 4.60
CA LEU A 196 0.35 3.30 4.55
C LEU A 196 -0.93 4.13 4.45
N SER A 197 -1.03 5.22 5.21
CA SER A 197 -2.14 6.18 5.14
C SER A 197 -2.26 6.85 3.77
N TYR A 198 -1.14 7.19 3.15
CA TYR A 198 -1.12 7.72 1.78
C TYR A 198 -1.67 6.71 0.77
N LEU A 199 -1.21 5.45 0.83
CA LEU A 199 -1.68 4.38 -0.06
C LEU A 199 -3.16 4.06 0.16
N ILE A 200 -3.61 4.01 1.42
CA ILE A 200 -5.02 3.78 1.77
C ILE A 200 -5.90 4.89 1.21
N ARG A 201 -5.54 6.17 1.39
CA ARG A 201 -6.29 7.29 0.81
C ARG A 201 -6.32 7.25 -0.71
N THR A 202 -5.22 6.83 -1.34
CA THR A 202 -5.10 6.75 -2.79
C THR A 202 -6.03 5.69 -3.39
N TYR A 203 -6.12 4.51 -2.77
CA TYR A 203 -6.77 3.35 -3.36
C TYR A 203 -8.07 2.93 -2.68
N SER A 204 -8.60 3.73 -1.77
CA SER A 204 -9.88 3.45 -1.11
C SER A 204 -10.63 4.73 -0.75
N ASN A 205 -11.94 4.60 -0.55
CA ASN A 205 -12.80 5.66 -0.03
C ASN A 205 -13.01 5.50 1.48
N GLN A 206 -13.56 6.53 2.15
CA GLN A 206 -13.96 6.41 3.55
C GLN A 206 -14.93 5.23 3.74
N PHE A 207 -14.83 4.56 4.88
CA PHE A 207 -15.60 3.37 5.27
C PHE A 207 -15.35 2.11 4.45
N ASP A 208 -14.47 2.15 3.45
CA ASP A 208 -14.03 0.96 2.72
C ASP A 208 -13.24 0.01 3.65
N THR A 209 -13.26 -1.28 3.32
CA THR A 209 -12.54 -2.31 4.08
C THR A 209 -11.16 -2.55 3.48
N VAL A 210 -10.13 -2.37 4.29
CA VAL A 210 -8.72 -2.64 3.98
C VAL A 210 -8.32 -3.98 4.61
N LEU A 211 -7.73 -4.87 3.83
CA LEU A 211 -7.17 -6.14 4.29
C LEU A 211 -5.64 -6.07 4.32
N ASP A 212 -5.07 -6.49 5.45
CA ASP A 212 -3.66 -6.87 5.56
C ASP A 212 -3.58 -8.30 6.08
N ASN A 213 -3.28 -9.24 5.18
CA ASN A 213 -3.26 -10.66 5.53
C ASN A 213 -1.94 -11.14 6.16
N THR A 214 -1.01 -10.23 6.41
CA THR A 214 0.27 -10.48 7.11
C THR A 214 0.63 -9.26 7.96
N CYS A 215 -0.32 -8.84 8.82
CA CYS A 215 -0.31 -7.49 9.39
C CYS A 215 0.81 -7.24 10.42
N GLY A 216 1.54 -8.25 10.84
CA GLY A 216 2.63 -8.12 11.80
C GLY A 216 2.19 -7.37 13.05
N SER A 217 2.82 -6.23 13.32
CA SER A 217 2.45 -5.36 14.46
C SER A 217 1.24 -4.44 14.19
N GLY A 218 0.48 -4.62 13.09
CA GLY A 218 -0.78 -3.95 12.82
C GLY A 218 -0.69 -2.54 12.23
N SER A 219 0.43 -2.16 11.61
CA SER A 219 0.60 -0.79 11.10
C SER A 219 -0.41 -0.41 10.02
N THR A 220 -0.79 -1.35 9.14
CA THR A 220 -1.83 -1.12 8.13
C THR A 220 -3.21 -0.93 8.78
N CYS A 221 -3.53 -1.73 9.81
CA CYS A 221 -4.79 -1.59 10.57
C CYS A 221 -4.87 -0.23 11.27
N VAL A 222 -3.80 0.20 11.92
CA VAL A 222 -3.68 1.54 12.53
C VAL A 222 -3.89 2.63 11.47
N ALA A 223 -3.21 2.53 10.31
CA ALA A 223 -3.37 3.50 9.22
C ALA A 223 -4.80 3.53 8.65
N ALA A 224 -5.49 2.39 8.60
CA ALA A 224 -6.89 2.30 8.20
C ALA A 224 -7.80 3.06 9.18
N VAL A 225 -7.62 2.85 10.48
CA VAL A 225 -8.34 3.60 11.54
C VAL A 225 -8.12 5.11 11.37
N LEU A 226 -6.87 5.56 11.32
CA LEU A 226 -6.50 6.98 11.22
C LEU A 226 -7.00 7.66 9.93
N THR A 227 -7.37 6.89 8.95
CA THR A 227 -7.91 7.40 7.67
C THR A 227 -9.42 7.21 7.53
N GLY A 228 -10.11 6.71 8.56
CA GLY A 228 -11.55 6.48 8.55
C GLY A 228 -12.00 5.30 7.68
N ARG A 229 -11.14 4.28 7.57
CA ARG A 229 -11.44 3.02 6.89
C ARG A 229 -11.63 1.91 7.90
N LYS A 230 -12.37 0.88 7.48
CA LYS A 230 -12.47 -0.38 8.22
C LYS A 230 -11.25 -1.24 7.90
N TYR A 231 -10.90 -2.15 8.79
CA TYR A 231 -9.76 -3.03 8.58
C TYR A 231 -10.10 -4.50 8.86
N ILE A 232 -9.33 -5.39 8.25
CA ILE A 232 -9.19 -6.80 8.61
C ILE A 232 -7.69 -7.06 8.62
N GLY A 233 -7.15 -7.47 9.78
CA GLY A 233 -5.77 -7.91 9.93
C GLY A 233 -5.69 -9.40 10.16
N ILE A 234 -4.67 -10.06 9.60
CA ILE A 234 -4.38 -11.47 9.90
C ILE A 234 -2.91 -11.57 10.28
N GLU A 235 -2.63 -12.20 11.41
CA GLU A 235 -1.27 -12.43 11.87
C GLU A 235 -1.12 -13.84 12.45
N ARG A 236 -0.09 -14.54 12.00
CA ARG A 236 0.16 -15.93 12.42
C ARG A 236 0.86 -16.01 13.77
N ASP A 237 1.79 -15.09 14.04
CA ASP A 237 2.52 -15.05 15.31
C ASP A 237 1.64 -14.48 16.43
N ALA A 238 1.44 -15.26 17.49
CA ALA A 238 0.56 -14.88 18.59
C ALA A 238 1.04 -13.63 19.36
N ASN A 239 2.34 -13.34 19.38
CA ASN A 239 2.88 -12.15 20.04
C ASN A 239 2.63 -10.90 19.19
N TYR A 240 2.92 -10.96 17.89
CA TYR A 240 2.61 -9.87 16.98
C TYR A 240 1.12 -9.63 16.88
N TYR A 241 0.29 -10.67 16.88
CA TYR A 241 -1.17 -10.55 16.95
C TYR A 241 -1.61 -9.70 18.15
N LYS A 242 -1.10 -10.00 19.36
CA LYS A 242 -1.44 -9.23 20.58
C LYS A 242 -1.00 -7.77 20.46
N ILE A 243 0.20 -7.52 19.92
CA ILE A 243 0.73 -6.18 19.67
C ILE A 243 -0.17 -5.44 18.67
N ALA A 244 -0.55 -6.08 17.58
CA ALA A 244 -1.43 -5.50 16.57
C ALA A 244 -2.80 -5.10 17.14
N CYS A 245 -3.41 -5.98 17.93
CA CYS A 245 -4.69 -5.70 18.59
C CYS A 245 -4.59 -4.49 19.52
N GLU A 246 -3.57 -4.43 20.36
CA GLU A 246 -3.40 -3.32 21.32
C GLU A 246 -3.14 -2.00 20.62
N ARG A 247 -2.24 -1.96 19.63
CA ARG A 247 -1.94 -0.75 18.86
C ARG A 247 -3.15 -0.23 18.09
N THR A 248 -3.92 -1.12 17.50
CA THR A 248 -5.10 -0.74 16.72
C THR A 248 -6.20 -0.24 17.64
N ARG A 249 -6.43 -0.90 18.80
CA ARG A 249 -7.36 -0.43 19.83
C ARG A 249 -7.01 0.98 20.34
N GLN A 250 -5.73 1.23 20.59
CA GLN A 250 -5.28 2.56 21.01
C GLN A 250 -5.55 3.62 19.92
N ALA A 251 -5.26 3.31 18.65
CA ALA A 251 -5.54 4.21 17.55
C ALA A 251 -7.04 4.50 17.39
N GLU A 252 -7.92 3.50 17.61
CA GLU A 252 -9.37 3.71 17.61
C GLU A 252 -9.83 4.65 18.72
N MET A 253 -9.28 4.53 19.93
CA MET A 253 -9.60 5.42 21.04
C MET A 253 -9.19 6.86 20.76
N GLU A 254 -7.96 7.05 20.25
CA GLU A 254 -7.43 8.37 19.90
C GLU A 254 -8.24 9.01 18.76
N PHE A 255 -8.52 8.26 17.69
CA PHE A 255 -9.31 8.74 16.55
C PHE A 255 -10.73 9.16 16.96
N ASN A 256 -11.41 8.36 17.79
CA ASN A 256 -12.74 8.68 18.29
C ASN A 256 -12.74 9.90 19.22
N ALA A 257 -11.72 10.06 20.06
CA ALA A 257 -11.57 11.23 20.92
C ALA A 257 -11.39 12.52 20.10
N ASP A 258 -10.62 12.47 19.02
CA ASP A 258 -10.43 13.63 18.13
C ASP A 258 -11.68 13.97 17.32
N LEU A 259 -12.43 12.97 16.87
CA LEU A 259 -13.74 13.20 16.23
C LEU A 259 -14.74 13.87 17.16
N LEU A 260 -14.76 13.51 18.46
CA LEU A 260 -15.62 14.14 19.44
C LEU A 260 -15.23 15.61 19.68
N LYS A 261 -13.93 15.91 19.80
CA LYS A 261 -13.43 17.29 19.94
C LYS A 261 -13.84 18.16 18.75
N THR A 262 -13.72 17.64 17.52
CA THR A 262 -14.08 18.38 16.30
C THR A 262 -15.57 18.70 16.29
N LYS A 263 -16.45 17.74 16.64
CA LYS A 263 -17.90 17.95 16.70
C LYS A 263 -18.36 18.92 17.80
N ILE A 264 -17.56 19.10 18.85
CA ILE A 264 -17.88 20.05 19.94
C ILE A 264 -17.43 21.48 19.56
N ALA A 265 -16.47 21.60 18.63
CA ALA A 265 -15.94 22.87 18.16
C ALA A 265 -16.72 23.50 16.98
N GLU A 266 -17.61 22.75 16.34
CA GLU A 266 -18.60 23.20 15.33
C GLU A 266 -19.91 23.64 16.01
#